data_92ca948a662e1fc0d6f77236a2fafb7e
#
_entry.id   92ca948a662e1fc0d6f77236a2fafb7e
#
_cell.length_a   1.000
_cell.length_b   1.000
_cell.length_c   1.000
_cell.angle_alpha   90.00
_cell.angle_beta   90.00
_cell.angle_gamma   90.00
#
_symmetry.space_group_name_H-M   'P 1'
#
loop_
_entity.id
_entity.type
_entity.pdbx_description
1 polymer ?
#
loop_
_entity_poly.entity_id
_entity_poly.type
_entity_poly.pdbx_seq_one_letter_code
_entity_poly.pdbx_strand_id
1 'polypeptide(L)'
;MATVFDKILDSTTGRKSYDWYRKKVQAMTTPGARALINQGKATLRPKYGVKNLFGYDPKHKDKLPYYDVFPLIFPLEPARGGFIGLNFHYLKPGARVAFLRSLANTTSNKKYDKTTRYRINWRNNLYMRKTAKHYLFNHVRTSFLNITAEEMAIAIFLPVARFKKGSPY
;
A
#
# COMPACT_ATOMS: atom_id res chain seq x y z
N MET A 1 12.66 -6.42 -17.49
CA MET A 1 12.27 -7.69 -16.83
C MET A 1 10.83 -7.60 -16.36
N ALA A 2 10.03 -8.63 -16.64
CA ALA A 2 8.63 -8.65 -16.24
C ALA A 2 8.49 -8.79 -14.72
N THR A 3 7.71 -7.90 -14.12
CA THR A 3 7.41 -7.95 -12.68
C THR A 3 6.35 -9.02 -12.39
N VAL A 4 6.11 -9.31 -11.10
CA VAL A 4 5.00 -10.20 -10.71
C VAL A 4 3.66 -9.63 -11.19
N PHE A 5 3.52 -8.31 -11.21
CA PHE A 5 2.31 -7.65 -11.70
C PHE A 5 2.12 -7.92 -13.19
N ASP A 6 3.16 -7.72 -13.99
CA ASP A 6 3.11 -7.98 -15.44
C ASP A 6 2.73 -9.42 -15.73
N LYS A 7 3.35 -10.38 -15.04
CA LYS A 7 3.08 -11.80 -15.24
C LYS A 7 1.61 -12.16 -14.98
N ILE A 8 1.00 -11.56 -13.98
CA ILE A 8 -0.40 -11.83 -13.65
C ILE A 8 -1.33 -11.08 -14.59
N LEU A 9 -1.07 -9.82 -14.87
CA LEU A 9 -1.91 -9.00 -15.73
C LEU A 9 -1.88 -9.48 -17.19
N ASP A 10 -0.71 -9.89 -17.69
CA ASP A 10 -0.56 -10.40 -19.05
C ASP A 10 -1.21 -11.78 -19.24
N SER A 11 -1.45 -12.51 -18.14
CA SER A 11 -2.09 -13.82 -18.19
C SER A 11 -3.60 -13.75 -18.34
N THR A 12 -4.17 -12.55 -18.40
CA THR A 12 -5.62 -12.36 -18.45
C THR A 12 -6.01 -11.29 -19.47
N THR A 13 -7.20 -11.45 -20.03
CA THR A 13 -7.87 -10.44 -20.85
C THR A 13 -9.02 -9.85 -20.02
N GLY A 14 -8.96 -8.55 -19.77
CA GLY A 14 -10.00 -7.85 -19.01
C GLY A 14 -9.87 -7.99 -17.50
N ARG A 15 -10.80 -7.31 -16.81
CA ARG A 15 -10.81 -7.22 -15.34
C ARG A 15 -11.30 -8.54 -14.72
N LYS A 16 -10.57 -9.00 -13.71
CA LYS A 16 -10.91 -10.21 -12.94
C LYS A 16 -11.39 -9.84 -11.53
N SER A 17 -12.01 -10.81 -10.83
CA SER A 17 -12.41 -10.65 -9.44
C SER A 17 -11.19 -10.62 -8.51
N TYR A 18 -11.35 -10.04 -7.33
CA TYR A 18 -10.29 -10.07 -6.31
C TYR A 18 -9.93 -11.51 -5.91
N ASP A 19 -10.92 -12.40 -5.85
CA ASP A 19 -10.67 -13.82 -5.53
C ASP A 19 -9.78 -14.49 -6.58
N TRP A 20 -9.99 -14.16 -7.86
CA TRP A 20 -9.14 -14.64 -8.94
C TRP A 20 -7.68 -14.20 -8.76
N TYR A 21 -7.45 -12.91 -8.46
CA TYR A 21 -6.11 -12.38 -8.21
C TYR A 21 -5.47 -13.05 -6.99
N ARG A 22 -6.23 -13.23 -5.91
CA ARG A 22 -5.76 -13.92 -4.72
C ARG A 22 -5.25 -15.32 -5.03
N LYS A 23 -6.04 -16.10 -5.76
CA LYS A 23 -5.68 -17.45 -6.17
C LYS A 23 -4.45 -17.47 -7.06
N LYS A 24 -4.32 -16.53 -7.99
CA LYS A 24 -3.14 -16.42 -8.85
C LYS A 24 -1.88 -16.13 -8.05
N VAL A 25 -1.94 -15.21 -7.10
CA VAL A 25 -0.81 -14.89 -6.21
C VAL A 25 -0.40 -16.12 -5.39
N GLN A 26 -1.38 -16.83 -4.82
CA GLN A 26 -1.11 -18.04 -4.03
C GLN A 26 -0.51 -19.19 -4.83
N ALA A 27 -0.79 -19.24 -6.13
CA ALA A 27 -0.34 -20.33 -7.01
C ALA A 27 1.08 -20.11 -7.55
N MET A 28 1.74 -19.00 -7.25
CA MET A 28 3.05 -18.68 -7.82
C MET A 28 4.06 -18.28 -6.76
N THR A 29 5.34 -18.43 -7.09
CA THR A 29 6.42 -17.91 -6.27
C THR A 29 6.50 -16.39 -6.47
N THR A 30 6.38 -15.63 -5.37
CA THR A 30 6.39 -14.18 -5.42
C THR A 30 7.68 -13.61 -4.84
N PRO A 31 8.16 -12.47 -5.35
CA PRO A 31 9.33 -11.81 -4.78
C PRO A 31 9.02 -11.21 -3.41
N GLY A 32 10.04 -11.00 -2.59
CA GLY A 32 9.92 -10.22 -1.37
C GLY A 32 9.75 -8.73 -1.68
N ALA A 33 9.41 -7.95 -0.64
CA ALA A 33 9.15 -6.52 -0.79
C ALA A 33 10.33 -5.75 -1.39
N ARG A 34 11.55 -6.01 -0.92
CA ARG A 34 12.75 -5.30 -1.42
C ARG A 34 13.01 -5.59 -2.90
N ALA A 35 12.88 -6.85 -3.31
CA ALA A 35 13.03 -7.24 -4.71
C ALA A 35 11.97 -6.58 -5.58
N LEU A 36 10.73 -6.50 -5.09
CA LEU A 36 9.63 -5.84 -5.78
C LEU A 36 9.92 -4.36 -6.01
N ILE A 37 10.38 -3.66 -4.98
CA ILE A 37 10.73 -2.24 -5.06
C ILE A 37 11.83 -2.02 -6.11
N ASN A 38 12.81 -2.90 -6.18
CA ASN A 38 13.92 -2.79 -7.13
C ASN A 38 13.53 -3.12 -8.57
N GLN A 39 12.45 -3.86 -8.78
CA GLN A 39 12.00 -4.27 -10.13
C GLN A 39 11.01 -3.30 -10.76
N GLY A 40 10.35 -2.49 -9.98
CA GLY A 40 9.26 -1.66 -10.44
C GLY A 40 9.61 -0.19 -10.62
N LYS A 41 8.60 0.58 -10.95
CA LYS A 41 8.69 2.02 -11.11
C LYS A 41 8.75 2.69 -9.74
N ALA A 42 9.89 3.25 -9.37
CA ALA A 42 10.09 3.82 -8.05
C ALA A 42 10.45 5.31 -8.11
N THR A 43 10.05 6.05 -7.09
CA THR A 43 10.32 7.48 -6.92
C THR A 43 10.96 7.75 -5.57
N LEU A 44 11.66 8.86 -5.43
CA LEU A 44 12.32 9.26 -4.18
C LEU A 44 11.32 9.76 -3.13
N ARG A 45 10.14 10.18 -3.56
CA ARG A 45 9.07 10.67 -2.68
C ARG A 45 7.79 9.91 -2.97
N PRO A 46 6.87 9.81 -2.01
CA PRO A 46 5.60 9.15 -2.24
C PRO A 46 4.81 9.87 -3.33
N LYS A 47 4.23 9.12 -4.24
CA LYS A 47 3.38 9.67 -5.29
C LYS A 47 1.95 9.66 -4.82
N TYR A 48 1.34 10.84 -4.69
CA TYR A 48 -0.07 10.96 -4.29
C TYR A 48 -0.98 10.52 -5.44
N GLY A 49 -2.12 9.93 -5.07
CA GLY A 49 -3.09 9.42 -6.04
C GLY A 49 -2.86 7.97 -6.45
N VAL A 50 -1.71 7.39 -6.11
CA VAL A 50 -1.41 5.97 -6.31
C VAL A 50 -0.93 5.36 -5.00
N LYS A 51 -0.89 4.04 -4.92
CA LYS A 51 -0.37 3.34 -3.76
C LYS A 51 1.15 3.22 -3.88
N ASN A 52 1.82 3.12 -2.74
CA ASN A 52 3.28 3.04 -2.69
C ASN A 52 3.71 1.96 -1.71
N LEU A 53 4.73 1.20 -2.09
CA LEU A 53 5.41 0.22 -1.23
C LEU A 53 6.84 0.70 -1.01
N PHE A 54 7.28 0.72 0.24
CA PHE A 54 8.64 1.18 0.57
C PHE A 54 9.15 0.54 1.85
N GLY A 55 10.46 0.65 2.07
CA GLY A 55 11.09 0.21 3.31
C GLY A 55 11.09 1.34 4.34
N TYR A 56 10.77 1.01 5.60
CA TYR A 56 10.63 1.99 6.67
C TYR A 56 11.18 1.47 8.00
N ASP A 57 11.91 2.33 8.72
CA ASP A 57 12.43 2.06 10.06
C ASP A 57 11.87 3.09 11.04
N PRO A 58 10.79 2.78 11.79
CA PRO A 58 10.08 3.76 12.62
C PRO A 58 10.96 4.40 13.70
N LYS A 59 10.80 5.69 13.89
CA LYS A 59 11.54 6.46 14.89
C LYS A 59 11.33 5.94 16.31
N HIS A 60 10.10 5.53 16.62
CA HIS A 60 9.71 5.09 17.96
C HIS A 60 9.46 3.59 18.05
N LYS A 61 10.17 2.80 17.24
CA LYS A 61 9.98 1.34 17.17
C LYS A 61 10.08 0.64 18.52
N ASP A 62 10.92 1.16 19.43
CA ASP A 62 11.09 0.57 20.76
C ASP A 62 9.83 0.69 21.63
N LYS A 63 9.00 1.69 21.37
CA LYS A 63 7.75 1.95 22.10
C LYS A 63 6.51 1.36 21.41
N LEU A 64 6.64 0.92 20.16
CA LEU A 64 5.52 0.36 19.40
C LEU A 64 5.32 -1.10 19.77
N PRO A 65 4.06 -1.58 19.89
CA PRO A 65 3.79 -2.99 20.11
C PRO A 65 4.15 -3.85 18.91
N TYR A 66 4.06 -3.29 17.73
CA TYR A 66 4.46 -3.86 16.44
C TYR A 66 4.61 -2.75 15.41
N TYR A 67 5.34 -3.03 14.34
CA TYR A 67 5.48 -2.09 13.23
C TYR A 67 5.77 -2.84 11.92
N ASP A 68 5.37 -2.23 10.79
CA ASP A 68 5.57 -2.78 9.46
C ASP A 68 6.86 -2.21 8.85
N VAL A 69 7.75 -3.11 8.44
CA VAL A 69 9.03 -2.74 7.82
C VAL A 69 8.86 -2.38 6.33
N PHE A 70 7.82 -2.89 5.68
CA PHE A 70 7.51 -2.60 4.28
C PHE A 70 6.06 -2.15 4.12
N PRO A 71 5.75 -0.90 4.51
CA PRO A 71 4.39 -0.37 4.37
C PRO A 71 3.89 -0.36 2.92
N LEU A 72 2.64 -0.79 2.73
CA LEU A 72 1.89 -0.65 1.47
C LEU A 72 0.83 0.41 1.72
N ILE A 73 1.07 1.62 1.25
CA ILE A 73 0.29 2.78 1.65
C ILE A 73 -0.42 3.48 0.51
N PHE A 74 -1.52 4.15 0.87
CA PHE A 74 -2.12 5.21 0.08
C PHE A 74 -1.73 6.53 0.75
N PRO A 75 -0.89 7.38 0.11
CA PRO A 75 -0.50 8.65 0.69
C PRO A 75 -1.71 9.59 0.75
N LEU A 76 -1.99 10.12 1.93
CA LEU A 76 -3.19 10.91 2.14
C LEU A 76 -2.91 12.41 2.13
N GLU A 77 -1.98 12.86 2.97
CA GLU A 77 -1.67 14.29 3.12
C GLU A 77 -0.24 14.50 3.61
N PRO A 78 0.40 15.63 3.28
CA PRO A 78 1.67 16.00 3.90
C PRO A 78 1.52 16.20 5.40
N ALA A 79 2.58 15.93 6.14
CA ALA A 79 2.66 16.16 7.58
C ALA A 79 4.08 16.59 7.94
N ARG A 80 4.27 17.11 9.15
CA ARG A 80 5.57 17.62 9.58
C ARG A 80 6.67 16.56 9.46
N GLY A 81 7.65 16.83 8.62
CA GLY A 81 8.79 15.94 8.38
C GLY A 81 8.48 14.69 7.55
N GLY A 82 7.27 14.60 7.01
CA GLY A 82 6.86 13.43 6.25
C GLY A 82 5.45 13.52 5.68
N PHE A 83 4.66 12.48 5.88
CA PHE A 83 3.29 12.41 5.34
C PHE A 83 2.44 11.43 6.15
N ILE A 84 1.12 11.58 6.04
CA ILE A 84 0.17 10.59 6.55
C ILE A 84 -0.16 9.63 5.40
N GLY A 85 -0.04 8.33 5.67
CA GLY A 85 -0.39 7.28 4.71
C GLY A 85 -1.29 6.24 5.36
N LEU A 86 -2.16 5.64 4.56
CA LEU A 86 -3.05 4.56 4.98
C LEU A 86 -2.39 3.23 4.63
N ASN A 87 -1.92 2.49 5.65
CA ASN A 87 -1.20 1.23 5.44
C ASN A 87 -2.16 0.04 5.41
N PHE A 88 -2.32 -0.56 4.23
CA PHE A 88 -3.19 -1.72 3.99
C PHE A 88 -2.79 -2.95 4.81
N HIS A 89 -1.50 -3.09 5.15
CA HIS A 89 -1.01 -4.24 5.89
C HIS A 89 -1.56 -4.33 7.33
N TYR A 90 -2.08 -3.24 7.87
CA TYR A 90 -2.73 -3.24 9.19
C TYR A 90 -4.13 -3.86 9.15
N LEU A 91 -4.60 -4.25 7.98
CA LEU A 91 -5.89 -4.94 7.81
C LEU A 91 -5.66 -6.38 7.36
N LYS A 92 -6.55 -7.29 7.74
CA LYS A 92 -6.60 -8.64 7.19
C LYS A 92 -6.90 -8.58 5.69
N PRO A 93 -6.46 -9.56 4.88
CA PRO A 93 -6.65 -9.53 3.43
C PRO A 93 -8.08 -9.26 2.97
N GLY A 94 -9.08 -9.83 3.61
CA GLY A 94 -10.49 -9.57 3.28
C GLY A 94 -10.90 -8.11 3.51
N ALA A 95 -10.45 -7.54 4.62
CA ALA A 95 -10.70 -6.13 4.94
C ALA A 95 -9.94 -5.19 3.99
N ARG A 96 -8.76 -5.61 3.49
CA ARG A 96 -8.02 -4.86 2.47
C ARG A 96 -8.83 -4.68 1.19
N VAL A 97 -9.54 -5.73 0.77
CA VAL A 97 -10.41 -5.68 -0.42
C VAL A 97 -11.54 -4.66 -0.22
N ALA A 98 -12.24 -4.73 0.92
CA ALA A 98 -13.31 -3.79 1.24
C ALA A 98 -12.81 -2.35 1.30
N PHE A 99 -11.64 -2.15 1.91
CA PHE A 99 -11.02 -0.83 2.02
C PHE A 99 -10.58 -0.30 0.66
N LEU A 100 -9.99 -1.15 -0.19
CA LEU A 100 -9.58 -0.78 -1.53
C LEU A 100 -10.78 -0.34 -2.39
N ARG A 101 -11.90 -1.07 -2.30
CA ARG A 101 -13.15 -0.68 -2.97
C ARG A 101 -13.66 0.68 -2.50
N SER A 102 -13.63 0.91 -1.20
CA SER A 102 -14.04 2.20 -0.60
C SER A 102 -13.18 3.35 -1.12
N LEU A 103 -11.86 3.17 -1.17
CA LEU A 103 -10.93 4.17 -1.70
C LEU A 103 -11.12 4.37 -3.21
N ALA A 104 -11.37 3.30 -3.97
CA ALA A 104 -11.61 3.39 -5.40
C ALA A 104 -12.85 4.24 -5.71
N ASN A 105 -13.92 4.08 -4.93
CA ASN A 105 -15.13 4.89 -5.08
C ASN A 105 -14.85 6.38 -4.79
N THR A 106 -13.96 6.66 -3.83
CA THR A 106 -13.57 8.04 -3.50
C THR A 106 -12.64 8.62 -4.56
N THR A 107 -11.67 7.84 -5.03
CA THR A 107 -10.60 8.29 -5.94
C THR A 107 -10.99 8.23 -7.41
N SER A 108 -11.93 7.38 -7.80
CA SER A 108 -12.45 7.32 -9.18
C SER A 108 -13.35 8.50 -9.51
N ASN A 109 -13.83 9.21 -8.50
CA ASN A 109 -14.47 10.48 -8.71
C ASN A 109 -13.42 11.46 -9.24
N LYS A 110 -13.67 12.05 -10.43
CA LYS A 110 -12.75 12.99 -11.12
C LYS A 110 -12.28 14.17 -10.26
N LYS A 111 -12.81 14.31 -9.06
CA LYS A 111 -12.45 15.35 -8.09
C LYS A 111 -11.25 14.95 -7.20
N TYR A 112 -10.72 13.73 -7.28
CA TYR A 112 -9.57 13.34 -6.47
C TYR A 112 -8.27 13.81 -7.11
N ASP A 113 -7.85 14.99 -6.71
CA ASP A 113 -6.62 15.63 -7.11
C ASP A 113 -5.81 16.05 -5.87
N LYS A 114 -4.77 16.84 -6.06
CA LYS A 114 -3.94 17.35 -4.96
C LYS A 114 -4.73 18.13 -3.91
N THR A 115 -5.81 18.80 -4.28
CA THR A 115 -6.64 19.58 -3.36
C THR A 115 -7.69 18.71 -2.70
N THR A 116 -8.29 17.77 -3.42
CA THR A 116 -9.35 16.90 -2.92
C THR A 116 -8.85 15.96 -1.82
N ARG A 117 -7.61 15.45 -1.91
CA ARG A 117 -7.04 14.55 -0.90
C ARG A 117 -7.02 15.16 0.50
N TYR A 118 -6.85 16.46 0.63
CA TYR A 118 -6.87 17.15 1.93
C TYR A 118 -8.27 17.21 2.55
N ARG A 119 -9.31 16.94 1.78
CA ARG A 119 -10.70 16.97 2.25
C ARG A 119 -11.17 15.63 2.79
N ILE A 120 -10.39 14.57 2.57
CA ILE A 120 -10.73 13.24 3.09
C ILE A 120 -10.56 13.25 4.61
N ASN A 121 -11.67 13.15 5.32
CA ASN A 121 -11.63 13.10 6.78
C ASN A 121 -11.40 11.66 7.24
N TRP A 122 -10.14 11.24 7.24
CA TRP A 122 -9.75 9.90 7.64
C TRP A 122 -10.05 9.59 9.11
N ARG A 123 -10.20 10.62 9.94
CA ARG A 123 -10.47 10.45 11.37
C ARG A 123 -11.85 9.90 11.68
N ASN A 124 -12.81 10.11 10.77
CA ASN A 124 -14.19 9.65 10.93
C ASN A 124 -14.45 8.26 10.34
N ASN A 125 -13.48 7.68 9.63
CA ASN A 125 -13.59 6.35 9.04
C ASN A 125 -12.82 5.34 9.87
N LEU A 126 -13.48 4.26 10.30
CA LEU A 126 -12.87 3.24 11.15
C LEU A 126 -11.64 2.59 10.51
N TYR A 127 -11.74 2.21 9.22
CA TYR A 127 -10.60 1.62 8.50
C TYR A 127 -9.47 2.61 8.34
N MET A 128 -9.77 3.85 7.98
CA MET A 128 -8.76 4.88 7.81
C MET A 128 -8.04 5.21 9.12
N ARG A 129 -8.79 5.30 10.25
CA ARG A 129 -8.16 5.52 11.57
C ARG A 129 -7.20 4.40 11.94
N LYS A 130 -7.59 3.15 11.68
CA LYS A 130 -6.75 1.99 11.98
C LYS A 130 -5.48 1.94 11.14
N THR A 131 -5.56 2.38 9.89
CA THR A 131 -4.48 2.29 8.91
C THR A 131 -3.64 3.54 8.80
N ALA A 132 -4.13 4.70 9.27
CA ALA A 132 -3.42 5.98 9.16
C ALA A 132 -2.17 6.01 10.05
N LYS A 133 -1.02 6.27 9.42
CA LYS A 133 0.27 6.36 10.10
C LYS A 133 1.01 7.59 9.61
N HIS A 134 1.80 8.20 10.49
CA HIS A 134 2.70 9.29 10.14
C HIS A 134 4.07 8.70 9.80
N TYR A 135 4.49 8.85 8.55
CA TYR A 135 5.78 8.38 8.06
C TYR A 135 6.73 9.56 7.92
N LEU A 136 7.92 9.42 8.52
CA LEU A 136 8.96 10.45 8.49
C LEU A 136 9.94 10.16 7.35
N PHE A 137 10.23 11.15 6.51
CA PHE A 137 11.15 10.98 5.38
C PHE A 137 12.53 10.49 5.81
N ASN A 138 13.04 10.95 6.94
CA ASN A 138 14.36 10.55 7.44
C ASN A 138 14.43 9.06 7.85
N HIS A 139 13.30 8.40 8.00
CA HIS A 139 13.22 6.99 8.39
C HIS A 139 12.83 6.08 7.22
N VAL A 140 12.64 6.63 6.04
CA VAL A 140 12.45 5.85 4.80
C VAL A 140 13.80 5.25 4.39
N ARG A 141 13.80 3.96 4.05
CA ARG A 141 15.03 3.19 3.77
C ARG A 141 15.16 2.73 2.32
N THR A 142 14.16 2.95 1.50
CA THR A 142 14.16 2.60 0.07
C THR A 142 13.49 3.70 -0.73
N SER A 143 13.51 3.57 -2.06
CA SER A 143 12.61 4.32 -2.93
C SER A 143 11.16 3.88 -2.72
N PHE A 144 10.22 4.65 -3.23
CA PHE A 144 8.79 4.34 -3.18
C PHE A 144 8.39 3.66 -4.49
N LEU A 145 8.02 2.38 -4.42
CA LEU A 145 7.45 1.68 -5.58
C LEU A 145 6.03 2.19 -5.80
N ASN A 146 5.78 2.75 -6.97
CA ASN A 146 4.45 3.23 -7.35
C ASN A 146 3.63 2.05 -7.89
N ILE A 147 2.45 1.86 -7.33
CA ILE A 147 1.57 0.74 -7.65
C ILE A 147 0.29 1.30 -8.27
N THR A 148 -0.02 0.87 -9.50
CA THR A 148 -1.22 1.31 -10.22
C THR A 148 -2.48 0.71 -9.59
N ALA A 149 -3.64 1.24 -9.97
CA ALA A 149 -4.93 0.72 -9.51
C ALA A 149 -5.11 -0.76 -9.87
N GLU A 150 -4.70 -1.17 -11.05
CA GLU A 150 -4.77 -2.57 -11.50
C GLU A 150 -3.82 -3.47 -10.70
N GLU A 151 -2.58 -3.02 -10.52
CA GLU A 151 -1.58 -3.74 -9.74
C GLU A 151 -1.99 -3.89 -8.27
N MET A 152 -2.76 -2.95 -7.74
CA MET A 152 -3.18 -2.98 -6.34
C MET A 152 -4.08 -4.18 -6.02
N ALA A 153 -4.88 -4.64 -6.98
CA ALA A 153 -5.69 -5.86 -6.82
C ALA A 153 -4.81 -7.11 -6.59
N ILE A 154 -3.55 -7.05 -7.00
CA ILE A 154 -2.54 -8.08 -6.77
C ILE A 154 -1.77 -7.79 -5.49
N ALA A 155 -1.33 -6.55 -5.32
CA ALA A 155 -0.44 -6.13 -4.24
C ALA A 155 -0.99 -6.43 -2.84
N ILE A 156 -2.30 -6.27 -2.64
CA ILE A 156 -2.95 -6.54 -1.34
C ILE A 156 -2.85 -8.01 -0.92
N PHE A 157 -2.60 -8.93 -1.85
CA PHE A 157 -2.48 -10.36 -1.58
C PHE A 157 -1.02 -10.84 -1.54
N LEU A 158 -0.06 -10.02 -1.97
CA LEU A 158 1.35 -10.39 -1.91
C LEU A 158 1.82 -10.51 -0.45
N PRO A 159 2.60 -11.55 -0.11
CA PRO A 159 3.11 -11.73 1.24
C PRO A 159 4.33 -10.84 1.51
N VAL A 160 4.19 -9.54 1.32
CA VAL A 160 5.27 -8.56 1.47
C VAL A 160 5.20 -7.79 2.79
N ALA A 161 4.10 -7.89 3.53
CA ALA A 161 3.97 -7.34 4.86
C ALA A 161 5.00 -7.99 5.79
N ARG A 162 5.74 -7.17 6.51
CA ARG A 162 6.75 -7.68 7.46
C ARG A 162 6.64 -6.91 8.77
N PHE A 163 5.86 -7.47 9.67
CA PHE A 163 5.72 -6.92 11.01
C PHE A 163 6.82 -7.45 11.93
N LYS A 164 7.30 -6.56 12.80
CA LYS A 164 8.24 -6.89 13.87
C LYS A 164 7.60 -6.65 15.22
N LYS A 165 8.03 -7.38 16.24
CA LYS A 165 7.58 -7.38 17.64
C LYS A 165 6.19 -7.98 17.83
N GLY A 166 5.37 -8.04 16.83
CA GLY A 166 4.00 -8.54 16.87
C GLY A 166 3.29 -8.34 15.56
N SER A 167 1.97 -8.47 15.57
CA SER A 167 1.13 -8.33 14.38
C SER A 167 -0.17 -7.60 14.76
N PRO A 168 -0.79 -6.86 13.82
CA PRO A 168 -2.09 -6.21 14.06
C PRO A 168 -3.27 -7.19 14.12
N TYR A 169 -3.06 -8.43 13.78
CA TYR A 169 -4.10 -9.49 13.80
C TYR A 169 -3.49 -10.87 13.95
#